data_61de22d32f9dea023411e2cad3a2ee9b
#
_entry.id   61de22d32f9dea023411e2cad3a2ee9b
#
_cell.length_a   1.000
_cell.length_b   1.000
_cell.length_c   1.000
_cell.angle_alpha   90.00
_cell.angle_beta   90.00
_cell.angle_gamma   90.00
#
_symmetry.space_group_name_H-M   'P 1'
#
loop_
_entity.id
_entity.type
_entity.pdbx_description
1 polymer ?
#
loop_
_entity_poly.entity_id
_entity_poly.type
_entity_poly.pdbx_seq_one_letter_code
_entity_poly.pdbx_strand_id
1 'polypeptide(L)'
;MINKIRKTQSAHCMGALLLNAGKISASDAERIISLQKKNDIRFGEAAKALGLISDDDIQEALSHQFDFLFLGANEDNFSRELIAAYQPFCVQVEALRTLREQLLLRWFTDVHNTTLGLVSLNHDEGCSRIAANLAVVFSQIGKRTLLIDANLRQPQQQILFQLQGGYGLSDVLAGRADLTVINRISSLPNLSVLLAGSLTPNSVDLISRGLKSCLLQLQKQFDVILIDTPSAEQGMDAQIIASLCHASLLVVRRHKTHLNNLQLLKESLQSTGGQCLGAVLTDF
;
A
#
# COMPACT_ATOMS: atom_id res chain seq x y z
N MET A 1 30.26 19.23 20.44
CA MET A 1 28.98 18.88 19.81
C MET A 1 29.13 18.37 18.38
N ILE A 2 29.96 18.98 17.55
CA ILE A 2 30.19 18.61 16.13
C ILE A 2 30.79 17.20 15.96
N ASN A 3 31.65 16.72 16.87
CA ASN A 3 32.24 15.38 16.81
C ASN A 3 31.27 14.24 17.18
N LYS A 4 30.18 14.52 17.87
CA LYS A 4 29.14 13.52 18.21
C LYS A 4 28.20 13.28 17.01
N ILE A 5 27.93 14.34 16.23
CA ILE A 5 27.10 14.27 15.02
C ILE A 5 27.83 13.52 13.89
N ARG A 6 29.15 13.71 13.73
CA ARG A 6 29.94 12.95 12.75
C ARG A 6 30.07 11.47 13.08
N LYS A 7 30.12 11.07 14.35
CA LYS A 7 30.16 9.66 14.77
C LYS A 7 28.82 8.95 14.55
N THR A 8 27.70 9.63 14.73
CA THR A 8 26.36 9.06 14.46
C THR A 8 26.08 8.91 12.96
N GLN A 9 26.54 9.83 12.12
CA GLN A 9 26.40 9.70 10.66
C GLN A 9 27.27 8.57 10.06
N SER A 10 28.40 8.24 10.68
CA SER A 10 29.26 7.14 10.24
C SER A 10 28.70 5.75 10.57
N ALA A 11 27.90 5.64 11.62
CA ALA A 11 27.31 4.37 12.05
C ALA A 11 26.11 3.91 11.19
N HIS A 12 25.49 4.82 10.44
CA HIS A 12 24.34 4.56 9.56
C HIS A 12 24.69 4.56 8.08
N CYS A 13 25.97 4.54 7.72
CA CYS A 13 26.32 4.40 6.30
C CYS A 13 26.21 2.91 5.88
N MET A 14 25.81 2.66 4.64
CA MET A 14 25.60 1.31 4.09
C MET A 14 26.77 0.37 4.37
N GLY A 15 28.01 0.84 4.21
CA GLY A 15 29.20 0.05 4.48
C GLY A 15 29.33 -0.41 5.94
N ALA A 16 28.98 0.46 6.90
CA ALA A 16 28.99 0.11 8.32
C ALA A 16 27.87 -0.88 8.67
N LEU A 17 26.70 -0.72 8.08
CA LEU A 17 25.57 -1.64 8.28
C LEU A 17 25.88 -3.04 7.76
N LEU A 18 26.41 -3.16 6.56
CA LEU A 18 26.81 -4.43 5.96
C LEU A 18 27.96 -5.12 6.73
N LEU A 19 28.91 -4.35 7.26
CA LEU A 19 29.98 -4.86 8.14
C LEU A 19 29.40 -5.40 9.46
N ASN A 20 28.51 -4.64 10.10
CA ASN A 20 27.88 -5.04 11.37
C ASN A 20 26.96 -6.26 11.19
N ALA A 21 26.29 -6.37 10.05
CA ALA A 21 25.50 -7.55 9.68
C ALA A 21 26.34 -8.77 9.27
N GLY A 22 27.67 -8.62 9.20
CA GLY A 22 28.56 -9.72 8.79
C GLY A 22 28.46 -10.11 7.31
N LYS A 23 27.81 -9.28 6.50
CA LYS A 23 27.63 -9.51 5.05
C LYS A 23 28.92 -9.26 4.24
N ILE A 24 29.77 -8.38 4.72
CA ILE A 24 31.07 -8.07 4.14
C ILE A 24 32.14 -8.03 5.25
N SER A 25 33.40 -8.37 4.90
CA SER A 25 34.57 -8.20 5.77
C SER A 25 35.15 -6.78 5.66
N ALA A 26 36.06 -6.42 6.57
CA ALA A 26 36.77 -5.14 6.51
C ALA A 26 37.62 -5.05 5.22
N SER A 27 38.24 -6.17 4.79
CA SER A 27 39.00 -6.24 3.52
C SER A 27 38.10 -6.06 2.29
N ASP A 28 36.86 -6.58 2.34
CA ASP A 28 35.88 -6.38 1.26
C ASP A 28 35.46 -4.92 1.18
N ALA A 29 35.26 -4.25 2.31
CA ALA A 29 34.90 -2.83 2.35
C ALA A 29 35.99 -1.96 1.68
N GLU A 30 37.26 -2.25 1.90
CA GLU A 30 38.39 -1.55 1.24
C GLU A 30 38.39 -1.79 -0.29
N ARG A 31 38.10 -3.01 -0.73
CA ARG A 31 38.01 -3.36 -2.17
C ARG A 31 36.81 -2.61 -2.82
N ILE A 32 35.67 -2.55 -2.13
CA ILE A 32 34.48 -1.83 -2.59
C ILE A 32 34.79 -0.34 -2.74
N ILE A 33 35.40 0.30 -1.72
CA ILE A 33 35.77 1.72 -1.75
C ILE A 33 36.76 2.02 -2.88
N SER A 34 37.70 1.13 -3.14
CA SER A 34 38.65 1.27 -4.24
C SER A 34 37.96 1.23 -5.60
N LEU A 35 37.00 0.31 -5.80
CA LEU A 35 36.22 0.20 -7.03
C LEU A 35 35.27 1.39 -7.20
N GLN A 36 34.62 1.82 -6.13
CA GLN A 36 33.77 2.99 -6.10
C GLN A 36 34.48 4.24 -6.61
N LYS A 37 35.70 4.49 -6.07
CA LYS A 37 36.51 5.66 -6.48
C LYS A 37 36.99 5.56 -7.90
N LYS A 38 37.34 4.33 -8.37
CA LYS A 38 37.84 4.11 -9.73
C LYS A 38 36.80 4.32 -10.80
N ASN A 39 35.55 3.93 -10.54
CA ASN A 39 34.46 3.90 -11.52
C ASN A 39 33.40 4.97 -11.28
N ASP A 40 33.55 5.80 -10.23
CA ASP A 40 32.58 6.84 -9.80
C ASP A 40 31.13 6.28 -9.66
N ILE A 41 31.00 5.09 -9.05
CA ILE A 41 29.73 4.42 -8.82
C ILE A 41 29.39 4.39 -7.33
N ARG A 42 28.14 4.06 -6.98
CA ARG A 42 27.72 3.99 -5.57
C ARG A 42 28.30 2.76 -4.87
N PHE A 43 28.44 2.83 -3.52
CA PHE A 43 29.01 1.75 -2.71
C PHE A 43 28.31 0.40 -2.93
N GLY A 44 26.96 0.39 -2.95
CA GLY A 44 26.16 -0.81 -3.21
C GLY A 44 26.39 -1.39 -4.60
N GLU A 45 26.49 -0.54 -5.63
CA GLU A 45 26.80 -0.96 -7.01
C GLU A 45 28.21 -1.57 -7.11
N ALA A 46 29.18 -0.96 -6.45
CA ALA A 46 30.55 -1.49 -6.40
C ALA A 46 30.61 -2.85 -5.68
N ALA A 47 29.90 -2.99 -4.56
CA ALA A 47 29.83 -4.23 -3.80
C ALA A 47 29.16 -5.37 -4.60
N LYS A 48 28.08 -5.05 -5.33
CA LYS A 48 27.40 -5.98 -6.24
C LYS A 48 28.29 -6.37 -7.43
N ALA A 49 28.98 -5.42 -8.04
CA ALA A 49 29.94 -5.70 -9.13
C ALA A 49 31.09 -6.63 -8.71
N LEU A 50 31.47 -6.61 -7.43
CA LEU A 50 32.43 -7.55 -6.86
C LEU A 50 31.82 -8.90 -6.46
N GLY A 51 30.48 -9.08 -6.60
CA GLY A 51 29.78 -10.30 -6.21
C GLY A 51 29.72 -10.55 -4.69
N LEU A 52 29.92 -9.50 -3.88
CA LEU A 52 30.00 -9.61 -2.41
C LEU A 52 28.65 -9.54 -1.73
N ILE A 53 27.67 -8.89 -2.34
CA ILE A 53 26.31 -8.71 -1.80
C ILE A 53 25.26 -8.85 -2.90
N SER A 54 24.06 -9.24 -2.50
CA SER A 54 22.87 -9.31 -3.35
C SER A 54 22.09 -7.99 -3.38
N ASP A 55 21.07 -7.90 -4.25
CA ASP A 55 20.11 -6.79 -4.22
C ASP A 55 19.34 -6.74 -2.90
N ASP A 56 18.99 -7.90 -2.34
CA ASP A 56 18.29 -8.01 -1.06
C ASP A 56 19.16 -7.46 0.10
N ASP A 57 20.45 -7.74 0.11
CA ASP A 57 21.38 -7.19 1.12
C ASP A 57 21.48 -5.66 1.03
N ILE A 58 21.42 -5.11 -0.18
CA ILE A 58 21.41 -3.66 -0.39
C ILE A 58 20.10 -3.06 0.16
N GLN A 59 18.97 -3.69 -0.13
CA GLN A 59 17.67 -3.23 0.35
C GLN A 59 17.56 -3.29 1.87
N GLU A 60 18.03 -4.37 2.48
CA GLU A 60 18.11 -4.53 3.94
C GLU A 60 18.97 -3.43 4.58
N ALA A 61 20.15 -3.17 4.05
CA ALA A 61 21.02 -2.11 4.55
C ALA A 61 20.42 -0.70 4.39
N LEU A 62 19.76 -0.43 3.28
CA LEU A 62 19.05 0.83 3.04
C LEU A 62 17.86 1.00 3.97
N SER A 63 17.09 -0.05 4.26
CA SER A 63 15.97 0.02 5.19
C SER A 63 16.42 0.40 6.59
N HIS A 64 17.51 -0.21 7.07
CA HIS A 64 18.13 0.15 8.35
C HIS A 64 18.72 1.57 8.35
N GLN A 65 19.28 2.00 7.23
CA GLN A 65 19.88 3.34 7.11
C GLN A 65 18.83 4.45 7.22
N PHE A 66 17.64 4.22 6.68
CA PHE A 66 16.56 5.20 6.60
C PHE A 66 15.41 4.95 7.58
N ASP A 67 15.58 3.99 8.50
CA ASP A 67 14.57 3.59 9.51
C ASP A 67 13.23 3.21 8.83
N PHE A 68 13.33 2.50 7.69
CA PHE A 68 12.22 2.19 6.81
C PHE A 68 11.74 0.75 7.05
N LEU A 69 10.45 0.57 7.33
CA LEU A 69 9.84 -0.75 7.48
C LEU A 69 9.86 -1.49 6.14
N PHE A 70 10.70 -2.50 6.06
CA PHE A 70 10.91 -3.39 4.92
C PHE A 70 10.83 -4.83 5.42
N LEU A 71 10.19 -5.68 4.64
CA LEU A 71 10.12 -7.11 4.93
C LEU A 71 11.23 -7.83 4.16
N GLY A 72 12.08 -8.54 4.88
CA GLY A 72 13.04 -9.46 4.28
C GLY A 72 12.32 -10.53 3.44
N ALA A 73 13.00 -11.07 2.43
CA ALA A 73 12.43 -12.04 1.51
C ALA A 73 11.81 -13.29 2.18
N ASN A 74 12.12 -13.53 3.46
CA ASN A 74 11.73 -14.70 4.24
C ASN A 74 10.87 -14.39 5.48
N GLU A 75 10.49 -13.12 5.72
CA GLU A 75 9.86 -12.73 6.99
C GLU A 75 8.35 -12.88 7.02
N ASP A 76 7.67 -12.79 5.85
CA ASP A 76 6.24 -13.00 5.72
C ASP A 76 5.88 -13.65 4.39
N ASN A 77 4.80 -14.42 4.40
CA ASN A 77 4.32 -15.14 3.22
C ASN A 77 3.35 -14.30 2.36
N PHE A 78 3.41 -12.98 2.37
CA PHE A 78 2.55 -12.16 1.51
C PHE A 78 2.80 -12.43 0.04
N SER A 79 1.80 -12.15 -0.78
CA SER A 79 1.96 -12.18 -2.23
C SER A 79 3.10 -11.25 -2.67
N ARG A 80 3.92 -11.70 -3.63
CA ARG A 80 4.98 -10.87 -4.22
C ARG A 80 4.44 -9.65 -4.98
N GLU A 81 3.14 -9.59 -5.20
CA GLU A 81 2.46 -8.39 -5.73
C GLU A 81 2.40 -7.23 -4.74
N LEU A 82 2.66 -7.47 -3.44
CA LEU A 82 2.85 -6.41 -2.45
C LEU A 82 4.28 -5.84 -2.54
N ILE A 83 4.61 -5.27 -3.71
CA ILE A 83 5.94 -4.73 -4.01
C ILE A 83 6.38 -3.65 -3.00
N ALA A 84 5.44 -2.89 -2.45
CA ALA A 84 5.72 -1.87 -1.43
C ALA A 84 6.27 -2.45 -0.12
N ALA A 85 5.97 -3.73 0.18
CA ALA A 85 6.49 -4.44 1.33
C ALA A 85 7.88 -5.04 1.07
N TYR A 86 8.13 -5.56 -0.16
CA TYR A 86 9.34 -6.33 -0.47
C TYR A 86 10.39 -5.58 -1.31
N GLN A 87 9.98 -4.58 -2.08
CA GLN A 87 10.86 -3.85 -3.01
C GLN A 87 10.70 -2.33 -2.83
N PRO A 88 10.98 -1.80 -1.64
CA PRO A 88 10.61 -0.43 -1.28
C PRO A 88 11.32 0.64 -2.12
N PHE A 89 12.39 0.30 -2.84
CA PHE A 89 13.17 1.24 -3.65
C PHE A 89 12.96 1.09 -5.16
N CYS A 90 11.97 0.28 -5.60
CA CYS A 90 11.64 0.19 -7.02
C CYS A 90 10.84 1.41 -7.51
N VAL A 91 10.91 1.69 -8.81
CA VAL A 91 10.27 2.86 -9.44
C VAL A 91 8.75 2.90 -9.19
N GLN A 92 8.11 1.73 -9.18
CA GLN A 92 6.67 1.61 -8.94
C GLN A 92 6.31 2.04 -7.51
N VAL A 93 7.12 1.69 -6.53
CA VAL A 93 6.89 2.09 -5.13
C VAL A 93 7.17 3.59 -4.93
N GLU A 94 8.16 4.17 -5.61
CA GLU A 94 8.37 5.61 -5.62
C GLU A 94 7.17 6.36 -6.22
N ALA A 95 6.56 5.83 -7.27
CA ALA A 95 5.33 6.39 -7.83
C ALA A 95 4.16 6.32 -6.80
N LEU A 96 4.02 5.20 -6.06
CA LEU A 96 3.03 5.08 -4.98
C LEU A 96 3.29 6.04 -3.83
N ARG A 97 4.54 6.29 -3.46
CA ARG A 97 4.91 7.31 -2.45
C ARG A 97 4.54 8.71 -2.93
N THR A 98 4.83 9.02 -4.18
CA THR A 98 4.43 10.30 -4.80
C THR A 98 2.92 10.47 -4.77
N LEU A 99 2.17 9.42 -5.12
CA LEU A 99 0.71 9.41 -5.04
C LEU A 99 0.23 9.62 -3.60
N ARG A 100 0.82 8.93 -2.62
CA ARG A 100 0.52 9.11 -1.20
C ARG A 100 0.69 10.56 -0.76
N GLU A 101 1.82 11.22 -1.10
CA GLU A 101 2.04 12.61 -0.76
C GLU A 101 1.00 13.54 -1.40
N GLN A 102 0.62 13.30 -2.66
CA GLN A 102 -0.45 14.05 -3.30
C GLN A 102 -1.80 13.88 -2.60
N LEU A 103 -2.13 12.65 -2.15
CA LEU A 103 -3.36 12.38 -1.41
C LEU A 103 -3.32 13.02 -0.02
N LEU A 104 -2.18 13.00 0.67
CA LEU A 104 -2.00 13.70 1.94
C LEU A 104 -2.21 15.20 1.81
N LEU A 105 -1.70 15.82 0.76
CA LEU A 105 -1.81 17.25 0.53
C LEU A 105 -3.20 17.71 0.04
N ARG A 106 -3.93 16.84 -0.68
CA ARG A 106 -5.18 17.22 -1.34
C ARG A 106 -6.44 16.73 -0.63
N TRP A 107 -6.34 15.64 0.12
CA TRP A 107 -7.50 14.98 0.71
C TRP A 107 -7.34 14.75 2.22
N PHE A 108 -6.31 14.06 2.66
CA PHE A 108 -6.11 13.70 4.06
C PHE A 108 -5.53 14.84 4.93
N THR A 109 -5.57 16.09 4.47
CA THR A 109 -5.23 17.28 5.25
C THR A 109 -6.28 17.63 6.28
N ASP A 110 -7.56 17.42 5.95
CA ASP A 110 -8.67 17.65 6.86
C ASP A 110 -8.87 16.39 7.71
N VAL A 111 -8.99 16.58 9.02
CA VAL A 111 -9.24 15.50 9.99
C VAL A 111 -10.56 14.74 9.74
N HIS A 112 -11.48 15.34 9.01
CA HIS A 112 -12.72 14.70 8.62
C HIS A 112 -12.60 13.82 7.37
N ASN A 113 -11.56 14.04 6.57
CA ASN A 113 -11.29 13.31 5.34
C ASN A 113 -10.39 12.11 5.62
N THR A 114 -10.94 11.01 6.07
CA THR A 114 -10.18 9.81 6.45
C THR A 114 -10.40 8.65 5.49
N THR A 115 -11.42 8.71 4.62
CA THR A 115 -11.82 7.60 3.74
C THR A 115 -11.56 7.92 2.27
N LEU A 116 -11.14 6.90 1.50
CA LEU A 116 -10.93 6.99 0.06
C LEU A 116 -11.33 5.67 -0.60
N GLY A 117 -12.25 5.73 -1.55
CA GLY A 117 -12.60 4.59 -2.40
C GLY A 117 -11.64 4.47 -3.59
N LEU A 118 -11.09 3.28 -3.82
CA LEU A 118 -10.35 2.97 -5.06
C LEU A 118 -11.32 2.30 -6.02
N VAL A 119 -11.47 2.86 -7.21
CA VAL A 119 -12.48 2.44 -8.19
C VAL A 119 -11.82 2.17 -9.54
N SER A 120 -12.12 1.01 -10.12
CA SER A 120 -11.77 0.68 -11.52
C SER A 120 -13.03 0.53 -12.36
N LEU A 121 -12.89 0.72 -13.68
CA LEU A 121 -13.99 0.47 -14.61
C LEU A 121 -14.19 -1.03 -14.79
N ASN A 122 -13.10 -1.75 -15.12
CA ASN A 122 -13.11 -3.18 -15.42
C ASN A 122 -12.37 -3.98 -14.34
N HIS A 123 -12.62 -5.28 -14.31
CA HIS A 123 -12.08 -6.19 -13.29
C HIS A 123 -10.54 -6.22 -13.25
N ASP A 124 -9.88 -6.33 -14.41
CA ASP A 124 -8.43 -6.58 -14.48
C ASP A 124 -7.57 -5.30 -14.53
N GLU A 125 -7.99 -4.21 -13.92
CA GLU A 125 -7.24 -2.95 -13.93
C GLU A 125 -6.26 -2.84 -12.75
N GLY A 126 -6.23 -3.83 -11.85
CA GLY A 126 -5.31 -3.92 -10.74
C GLY A 126 -5.71 -3.07 -9.53
N CYS A 127 -6.99 -2.74 -9.37
CA CYS A 127 -7.51 -1.91 -8.27
C CYS A 127 -7.07 -2.45 -6.91
N SER A 128 -7.34 -3.73 -6.62
CA SER A 128 -7.01 -4.38 -5.34
C SER A 128 -5.51 -4.35 -5.05
N ARG A 129 -4.67 -4.54 -6.08
CA ARG A 129 -3.22 -4.49 -5.94
C ARG A 129 -2.72 -3.08 -5.64
N ILE A 130 -3.27 -2.05 -6.31
CA ILE A 130 -2.95 -0.65 -6.00
C ILE A 130 -3.42 -0.29 -4.59
N ALA A 131 -4.63 -0.69 -4.19
CA ALA A 131 -5.16 -0.46 -2.85
C ALA A 131 -4.25 -1.04 -1.76
N ALA A 132 -3.84 -2.29 -1.92
CA ALA A 132 -2.97 -2.99 -0.99
C ALA A 132 -1.59 -2.30 -0.86
N ASN A 133 -0.93 -2.03 -1.99
CA ASN A 133 0.38 -1.38 -1.99
C ASN A 133 0.31 0.07 -1.46
N LEU A 134 -0.76 0.80 -1.78
CA LEU A 134 -0.99 2.15 -1.25
C LEU A 134 -1.20 2.11 0.27
N ALA A 135 -1.93 1.11 0.80
CA ALA A 135 -2.09 0.93 2.24
C ALA A 135 -0.75 0.65 2.94
N VAL A 136 0.11 -0.15 2.33
CA VAL A 136 1.48 -0.38 2.84
C VAL A 136 2.26 0.93 2.91
N VAL A 137 2.33 1.73 1.83
CA VAL A 137 3.12 2.98 1.85
C VAL A 137 2.55 4.05 2.80
N PHE A 138 1.24 4.05 3.08
CA PHE A 138 0.68 4.90 4.14
C PHE A 138 1.09 4.43 5.53
N SER A 139 1.06 3.13 5.79
CA SER A 139 1.45 2.57 7.09
C SER A 139 2.93 2.80 7.40
N GLN A 140 3.80 2.78 6.38
CA GLN A 140 5.24 2.98 6.50
C GLN A 140 5.63 4.38 7.02
N ILE A 141 4.78 5.38 6.89
CA ILE A 141 4.99 6.73 7.46
C ILE A 141 4.30 6.91 8.82
N GLY A 142 3.91 5.82 9.48
CA GLY A 142 3.29 5.86 10.80
C GLY A 142 1.79 6.20 10.81
N LYS A 143 1.12 6.31 9.65
CA LYS A 143 -0.33 6.51 9.60
C LYS A 143 -1.05 5.21 9.98
N ARG A 144 -1.94 5.27 10.98
CA ARG A 144 -2.84 4.15 11.30
C ARG A 144 -3.77 3.93 10.10
N THR A 145 -3.43 2.92 9.31
CA THR A 145 -4.06 2.67 8.01
C THR A 145 -4.94 1.43 8.08
N LEU A 146 -6.17 1.55 7.62
CA LEU A 146 -7.07 0.43 7.40
C LEU A 146 -7.31 0.25 5.90
N LEU A 147 -7.11 -0.96 5.43
CA LEU A 147 -7.55 -1.41 4.11
C LEU A 147 -8.81 -2.25 4.28
N ILE A 148 -9.87 -1.88 3.59
CA ILE A 148 -11.14 -2.62 3.58
C ILE A 148 -11.31 -3.28 2.21
N ASP A 149 -11.46 -4.60 2.19
CA ASP A 149 -11.89 -5.34 1.00
C ASP A 149 -13.42 -5.27 0.89
N ALA A 150 -13.90 -4.34 0.09
CA ALA A 150 -15.33 -4.19 -0.19
C ALA A 150 -15.77 -4.89 -1.49
N ASN A 151 -14.86 -5.62 -2.14
CA ASN A 151 -15.21 -6.51 -3.23
C ASN A 151 -15.81 -7.82 -2.70
N LEU A 152 -17.05 -7.74 -2.22
CA LEU A 152 -17.74 -8.88 -1.59
C LEU A 152 -18.07 -10.02 -2.55
N ARG A 153 -17.85 -9.83 -3.85
CA ARG A 153 -18.10 -10.83 -4.90
C ARG A 153 -16.84 -11.61 -5.27
N GLN A 154 -15.71 -10.91 -5.36
CA GLN A 154 -14.42 -11.46 -5.79
C GLN A 154 -13.28 -10.87 -4.93
N PRO A 155 -13.23 -11.21 -3.63
CA PRO A 155 -12.28 -10.62 -2.69
C PRO A 155 -10.83 -10.98 -3.08
N GLN A 156 -9.92 -10.01 -2.94
CA GLN A 156 -8.53 -10.17 -3.32
C GLN A 156 -7.56 -9.93 -2.16
N GLN A 157 -7.94 -9.16 -1.15
CA GLN A 157 -7.02 -8.77 -0.08
C GLN A 157 -6.58 -9.96 0.77
N GLN A 158 -7.45 -10.94 0.94
CA GLN A 158 -7.12 -12.21 1.59
C GLN A 158 -5.95 -12.93 0.90
N ILE A 159 -5.91 -12.91 -0.45
CA ILE A 159 -4.86 -13.55 -1.24
C ILE A 159 -3.57 -12.73 -1.18
N LEU A 160 -3.68 -11.41 -1.33
CA LEU A 160 -2.51 -10.50 -1.33
C LEU A 160 -1.77 -10.54 0.01
N PHE A 161 -2.48 -10.50 1.12
CA PHE A 161 -1.90 -10.53 2.47
C PHE A 161 -1.78 -11.94 3.06
N GLN A 162 -2.16 -12.99 2.31
CA GLN A 162 -2.13 -14.39 2.75
C GLN A 162 -2.77 -14.61 4.13
N LEU A 163 -3.87 -13.90 4.38
CA LEU A 163 -4.61 -14.00 5.62
C LEU A 163 -5.57 -15.19 5.58
N GLN A 164 -5.76 -15.82 6.73
CA GLN A 164 -6.78 -16.86 6.84
C GLN A 164 -8.16 -16.24 6.67
N GLY A 165 -9.01 -16.87 5.86
CA GLY A 165 -10.39 -16.46 5.70
C GLY A 165 -11.19 -16.60 6.98
N GLY A 166 -12.26 -15.85 7.10
CA GLY A 166 -13.13 -15.84 8.27
C GLY A 166 -14.20 -14.78 8.11
N TYR A 167 -14.74 -14.31 9.22
CA TYR A 167 -15.63 -13.17 9.23
C TYR A 167 -14.91 -11.90 8.75
N GLY A 168 -15.66 -11.05 8.05
CA GLY A 168 -15.13 -9.79 7.51
C GLY A 168 -16.24 -8.75 7.33
N LEU A 169 -16.05 -7.85 6.36
CA LEU A 169 -16.95 -6.72 6.13
C LEU A 169 -18.42 -7.17 5.96
N SER A 170 -18.68 -8.16 5.11
CA SER A 170 -20.05 -8.66 4.87
C SER A 170 -20.72 -9.15 6.14
N ASP A 171 -19.96 -9.76 7.04
CA ASP A 171 -20.48 -10.30 8.30
C ASP A 171 -20.72 -9.17 9.32
N VAL A 172 -19.86 -8.17 9.35
CA VAL A 172 -20.06 -6.95 10.16
C VAL A 172 -21.30 -6.20 9.69
N LEU A 173 -21.44 -5.99 8.37
CA LEU A 173 -22.61 -5.29 7.80
C LEU A 173 -23.90 -6.05 8.02
N ALA A 174 -23.86 -7.38 8.08
CA ALA A 174 -25.00 -8.23 8.37
C ALA A 174 -25.29 -8.40 9.89
N GLY A 175 -24.47 -7.81 10.76
CA GLY A 175 -24.61 -7.93 12.22
C GLY A 175 -24.24 -9.32 12.77
N ARG A 176 -23.47 -10.14 12.00
CA ARG A 176 -23.00 -11.46 12.43
C ARG A 176 -21.64 -11.42 13.15
N ALA A 177 -20.91 -10.31 12.97
CA ALA A 177 -19.62 -10.08 13.62
C ALA A 177 -19.51 -8.60 14.00
N ASP A 178 -18.55 -8.28 14.86
CA ASP A 178 -18.16 -6.92 15.22
C ASP A 178 -16.80 -6.54 14.58
N LEU A 179 -16.29 -5.34 14.86
CA LEU A 179 -15.05 -4.84 14.29
C LEU A 179 -13.78 -5.53 14.85
N THR A 180 -13.89 -6.48 15.76
CA THR A 180 -12.75 -7.27 16.24
C THR A 180 -12.18 -8.22 15.19
N VAL A 181 -12.93 -8.45 14.10
CA VAL A 181 -12.48 -9.25 12.94
C VAL A 181 -11.43 -8.55 12.07
N ILE A 182 -11.06 -7.32 12.40
CA ILE A 182 -10.00 -6.58 11.69
C ILE A 182 -8.64 -7.25 11.98
N ASN A 183 -7.96 -7.65 10.91
CA ASN A 183 -6.66 -8.29 10.99
C ASN A 183 -5.55 -7.22 11.13
N ARG A 184 -4.80 -7.26 12.21
CA ARG A 184 -3.59 -6.44 12.37
C ARG A 184 -2.41 -7.16 11.74
N ILE A 185 -1.64 -6.46 10.94
CA ILE A 185 -0.47 -7.02 10.25
C ILE A 185 0.76 -6.84 11.15
N SER A 186 1.25 -7.93 11.73
CA SER A 186 2.32 -7.86 12.74
C SER A 186 3.61 -7.23 12.21
N SER A 187 3.99 -7.53 10.99
CA SER A 187 5.16 -7.00 10.30
C SER A 187 4.99 -5.55 9.80
N LEU A 188 3.76 -5.04 9.76
CA LEU A 188 3.42 -3.67 9.38
C LEU A 188 2.49 -3.07 10.45
N PRO A 189 3.03 -2.67 11.62
CA PRO A 189 2.24 -2.43 12.84
C PRO A 189 1.20 -1.32 12.72
N ASN A 190 1.33 -0.42 11.72
CA ASN A 190 0.35 0.61 11.44
C ASN A 190 -0.67 0.21 10.35
N LEU A 191 -0.60 -1.04 9.84
CA LEU A 191 -1.52 -1.56 8.85
C LEU A 191 -2.49 -2.56 9.48
N SER A 192 -3.76 -2.36 9.17
CA SER A 192 -4.83 -3.32 9.45
C SER A 192 -5.62 -3.62 8.19
N VAL A 193 -6.15 -4.81 8.07
CA VAL A 193 -6.94 -5.25 6.91
C VAL A 193 -8.27 -5.83 7.39
N LEU A 194 -9.37 -5.29 6.88
CA LEU A 194 -10.70 -5.86 7.03
C LEU A 194 -11.04 -6.61 5.75
N LEU A 195 -11.03 -7.94 5.83
CA LEU A 195 -11.36 -8.83 4.72
C LEU A 195 -12.84 -8.70 4.31
N ALA A 196 -13.17 -9.12 3.11
CA ALA A 196 -14.54 -9.12 2.61
C ALA A 196 -15.51 -9.99 3.45
N GLY A 197 -15.00 -11.08 4.01
CA GLY A 197 -15.81 -12.02 4.80
C GLY A 197 -16.57 -13.01 3.94
N SER A 198 -17.76 -13.41 4.40
CA SER A 198 -18.60 -14.38 3.71
C SER A 198 -19.09 -13.83 2.36
N LEU A 199 -18.96 -14.62 1.30
CA LEU A 199 -19.48 -14.26 -0.02
C LEU A 199 -21.00 -14.03 0.05
N THR A 200 -21.47 -12.98 -0.58
CA THR A 200 -22.88 -12.61 -0.55
C THR A 200 -23.39 -12.17 -1.93
N PRO A 201 -24.57 -12.65 -2.35
CA PRO A 201 -25.19 -12.19 -3.58
C PRO A 201 -25.75 -10.76 -3.47
N ASN A 202 -26.04 -10.28 -2.25
CA ASN A 202 -26.69 -8.98 -1.98
C ASN A 202 -25.69 -7.95 -1.46
N SER A 203 -24.54 -7.80 -2.10
CA SER A 203 -23.49 -6.85 -1.71
C SER A 203 -24.01 -5.40 -1.66
N VAL A 204 -24.77 -4.98 -2.67
CA VAL A 204 -25.33 -3.63 -2.79
C VAL A 204 -26.18 -3.27 -1.58
N ASP A 205 -27.08 -4.15 -1.17
CA ASP A 205 -27.98 -3.91 -0.03
C ASP A 205 -27.23 -3.82 1.30
N LEU A 206 -26.25 -4.72 1.51
CA LEU A 206 -25.43 -4.70 2.71
C LEU A 206 -24.60 -3.41 2.82
N ILE A 207 -23.94 -3.03 1.73
CA ILE A 207 -23.13 -1.82 1.65
C ILE A 207 -24.01 -0.59 1.90
N SER A 208 -25.15 -0.47 1.22
CA SER A 208 -26.03 0.70 1.33
C SER A 208 -26.57 0.89 2.74
N ARG A 209 -26.91 -0.19 3.45
CA ARG A 209 -27.51 -0.12 4.80
C ARG A 209 -26.49 0.05 5.91
N GLY A 210 -25.33 -0.60 5.81
CA GLY A 210 -24.42 -0.77 6.94
C GLY A 210 -23.12 0.01 6.86
N LEU A 211 -22.58 0.24 5.66
CA LEU A 211 -21.23 0.76 5.51
C LEU A 211 -21.04 2.16 6.13
N LYS A 212 -22.01 3.04 6.01
CA LYS A 212 -21.94 4.39 6.59
C LYS A 212 -21.70 4.36 8.10
N SER A 213 -22.48 3.58 8.83
CA SER A 213 -22.33 3.44 10.30
C SER A 213 -21.02 2.76 10.69
N CYS A 214 -20.58 1.79 9.91
CA CYS A 214 -19.29 1.13 10.08
C CYS A 214 -18.14 2.13 9.90
N LEU A 215 -18.12 2.91 8.84
CA LEU A 215 -17.08 3.92 8.57
C LEU A 215 -17.03 4.99 9.69
N LEU A 216 -18.16 5.47 10.19
CA LEU A 216 -18.20 6.43 11.30
C LEU A 216 -17.52 5.90 12.59
N GLN A 217 -17.54 4.61 12.83
CA GLN A 217 -16.82 3.99 13.96
C GLN A 217 -15.34 3.85 13.67
N LEU A 218 -14.97 3.45 12.45
CA LEU A 218 -13.59 3.22 12.01
C LEU A 218 -12.78 4.52 11.91
N GLN A 219 -13.40 5.62 11.48
CA GLN A 219 -12.77 6.94 11.39
C GLN A 219 -12.22 7.47 12.73
N LYS A 220 -12.72 6.98 13.86
CA LYS A 220 -12.18 7.32 15.19
C LYS A 220 -10.87 6.61 15.53
N GLN A 221 -10.56 5.52 14.83
CA GLN A 221 -9.44 4.64 15.14
C GLN A 221 -8.31 4.74 14.11
N PHE A 222 -8.63 5.09 12.87
CA PHE A 222 -7.69 5.11 11.75
C PHE A 222 -7.56 6.51 11.16
N ASP A 223 -6.33 6.85 10.77
CA ASP A 223 -6.01 8.13 10.13
C ASP A 223 -6.31 8.07 8.63
N VAL A 224 -6.16 6.87 8.03
CA VAL A 224 -6.41 6.60 6.61
C VAL A 224 -7.19 5.29 6.47
N ILE A 225 -8.30 5.33 5.75
CA ILE A 225 -9.13 4.17 5.40
C ILE A 225 -9.21 4.10 3.89
N LEU A 226 -8.59 3.09 3.31
CA LEU A 226 -8.66 2.80 1.88
C LEU A 226 -9.68 1.69 1.66
N ILE A 227 -10.57 1.87 0.69
CA ILE A 227 -11.62 0.90 0.39
C ILE A 227 -11.40 0.38 -1.02
N ASP A 228 -11.06 -0.90 -1.12
CA ASP A 228 -10.97 -1.64 -2.37
C ASP A 228 -12.37 -2.01 -2.85
N THR A 229 -12.80 -1.46 -3.98
CA THR A 229 -14.16 -1.68 -4.50
C THR A 229 -14.17 -2.73 -5.63
N PRO A 230 -15.30 -3.42 -5.85
CA PRO A 230 -15.48 -4.13 -7.10
C PRO A 230 -15.42 -3.18 -8.30
N SER A 231 -15.14 -3.71 -9.49
CA SER A 231 -15.17 -2.89 -10.70
C SER A 231 -16.57 -2.33 -10.97
N ALA A 232 -16.64 -1.12 -11.53
CA ALA A 232 -17.91 -0.43 -11.79
C ALA A 232 -18.80 -1.18 -12.81
N GLU A 233 -18.23 -2.02 -13.67
CA GLU A 233 -18.99 -2.87 -14.59
C GLU A 233 -19.80 -3.97 -13.88
N GLN A 234 -19.44 -4.33 -12.64
CA GLN A 234 -20.12 -5.39 -11.89
C GLN A 234 -21.38 -4.92 -11.15
N GLY A 235 -21.60 -3.63 -11.04
CA GLY A 235 -22.77 -3.07 -10.38
C GLY A 235 -22.55 -1.72 -9.72
N MET A 236 -23.48 -1.32 -8.86
CA MET A 236 -23.49 -0.01 -8.21
C MET A 236 -22.63 0.06 -6.94
N ASP A 237 -22.03 -1.03 -6.51
CA ASP A 237 -21.27 -1.10 -5.25
C ASP A 237 -20.18 -0.02 -5.19
N ALA A 238 -19.41 0.13 -6.28
CA ALA A 238 -18.31 1.11 -6.35
C ALA A 238 -18.82 2.57 -6.23
N GLN A 239 -19.92 2.90 -6.88
CA GLN A 239 -20.54 4.23 -6.83
C GLN A 239 -21.06 4.56 -5.43
N ILE A 240 -21.72 3.59 -4.78
CA ILE A 240 -22.24 3.75 -3.41
C ILE A 240 -21.09 3.97 -2.44
N ILE A 241 -20.01 3.15 -2.54
CA ILE A 241 -18.83 3.26 -1.69
C ILE A 241 -18.17 4.63 -1.91
N ALA A 242 -17.94 5.04 -3.15
CA ALA A 242 -17.34 6.33 -3.47
C ALA A 242 -18.14 7.51 -2.92
N SER A 243 -19.48 7.44 -2.99
CA SER A 243 -20.38 8.43 -2.38
C SER A 243 -20.22 8.49 -0.86
N LEU A 244 -20.15 7.34 -0.19
CA LEU A 244 -20.00 7.26 1.26
C LEU A 244 -18.61 7.71 1.74
N CYS A 245 -17.59 7.54 0.90
CA CYS A 245 -16.23 8.04 1.16
C CYS A 245 -16.10 9.54 0.87
N HIS A 246 -17.00 10.14 0.15
CA HIS A 246 -16.93 11.49 -0.40
C HIS A 246 -15.76 11.71 -1.37
N ALA A 247 -14.89 10.71 -1.58
CA ALA A 247 -13.76 10.75 -2.49
C ALA A 247 -13.48 9.39 -3.13
N SER A 248 -12.98 9.46 -4.36
CA SER A 248 -12.53 8.29 -5.11
C SER A 248 -11.22 8.56 -5.87
N LEU A 249 -10.42 7.51 -6.01
CA LEU A 249 -9.25 7.44 -6.86
C LEU A 249 -9.52 6.41 -7.95
N LEU A 250 -9.43 6.81 -9.21
CA LEU A 250 -9.62 5.90 -10.32
C LEU A 250 -8.35 5.09 -10.57
N VAL A 251 -8.50 3.79 -10.77
CA VAL A 251 -7.43 2.91 -11.24
C VAL A 251 -7.74 2.53 -12.67
N VAL A 252 -6.80 2.81 -13.57
CA VAL A 252 -7.00 2.75 -15.02
C VAL A 252 -5.87 1.94 -15.64
N ARG A 253 -6.17 0.99 -16.48
CA ARG A 253 -5.16 0.20 -17.18
C ARG A 253 -4.86 0.78 -18.55
N ARG A 254 -3.57 1.05 -18.79
CA ARG A 254 -3.07 1.54 -20.08
C ARG A 254 -3.42 0.55 -21.20
N HIS A 255 -3.82 1.07 -22.36
CA HIS A 255 -4.20 0.31 -23.55
C HIS A 255 -5.41 -0.63 -23.39
N LYS A 256 -6.11 -0.61 -22.25
CA LYS A 256 -7.31 -1.42 -21.99
C LYS A 256 -8.55 -0.57 -21.73
N THR A 257 -8.42 0.44 -20.89
CA THR A 257 -9.55 1.28 -20.49
C THR A 257 -9.83 2.33 -21.56
N HIS A 258 -11.06 2.35 -22.07
CA HIS A 258 -11.51 3.37 -23.03
C HIS A 258 -11.79 4.69 -22.32
N LEU A 259 -11.23 5.79 -22.85
CA LEU A 259 -11.33 7.13 -22.25
C LEU A 259 -12.80 7.59 -22.09
N ASN A 260 -13.66 7.33 -23.07
CA ASN A 260 -15.09 7.70 -23.00
C ASN A 260 -15.80 7.01 -21.82
N ASN A 261 -15.54 5.72 -21.61
CA ASN A 261 -16.14 4.97 -20.51
C ASN A 261 -15.62 5.45 -19.15
N LEU A 262 -14.32 5.80 -19.08
CA LEU A 262 -13.71 6.39 -17.89
C LEU A 262 -14.35 7.75 -17.57
N GLN A 263 -14.61 8.57 -18.58
CA GLN A 263 -15.29 9.86 -18.40
C GLN A 263 -16.71 9.69 -17.86
N LEU A 264 -17.48 8.76 -18.43
CA LEU A 264 -18.81 8.41 -17.94
C LEU A 264 -18.79 7.91 -16.49
N LEU A 265 -17.81 7.06 -16.13
CA LEU A 265 -17.64 6.62 -14.76
C LEU A 265 -17.36 7.80 -13.82
N LYS A 266 -16.42 8.68 -14.19
CA LYS A 266 -16.12 9.90 -13.42
C LYS A 266 -17.37 10.76 -13.21
N GLU A 267 -18.14 11.02 -14.25
CA GLU A 267 -19.39 11.80 -14.17
C GLU A 267 -20.41 11.11 -13.25
N SER A 268 -20.54 9.80 -13.34
CA SER A 268 -21.40 9.01 -12.45
C SER A 268 -20.98 9.12 -10.99
N LEU A 269 -19.68 8.99 -10.69
CA LEU A 269 -19.16 9.15 -9.32
C LEU A 269 -19.41 10.56 -8.77
N GLN A 270 -19.23 11.59 -9.60
CA GLN A 270 -19.48 12.98 -9.21
C GLN A 270 -20.97 13.27 -8.98
N SER A 271 -21.85 12.70 -9.79
CA SER A 271 -23.30 12.88 -9.64
C SER A 271 -23.85 12.29 -8.33
N THR A 272 -23.15 11.31 -7.76
CA THR A 272 -23.51 10.70 -6.46
C THR A 272 -22.88 11.41 -5.25
N GLY A 273 -22.21 12.56 -5.47
CA GLY A 273 -21.60 13.36 -4.40
C GLY A 273 -20.16 12.97 -4.03
N GLY A 274 -19.56 12.04 -4.77
CA GLY A 274 -18.16 11.66 -4.60
C GLY A 274 -17.21 12.56 -5.40
N GLN A 275 -16.15 13.07 -4.79
CA GLN A 275 -15.09 13.79 -5.48
C GLN A 275 -14.11 12.81 -6.12
N CYS A 276 -13.87 12.92 -7.43
CA CYS A 276 -12.78 12.19 -8.09
C CYS A 276 -11.46 12.97 -7.92
N LEU A 277 -10.54 12.44 -7.11
CA LEU A 277 -9.26 13.10 -6.77
C LEU A 277 -8.23 12.98 -7.89
N GLY A 278 -8.39 12.00 -8.78
CA GLY A 278 -7.47 11.74 -9.88
C GLY A 278 -7.54 10.31 -10.38
N ALA A 279 -6.55 9.93 -11.19
CA ALA A 279 -6.42 8.57 -11.70
C ALA A 279 -4.98 8.06 -11.60
N VAL A 280 -4.85 6.77 -11.31
CA VAL A 280 -3.58 6.02 -11.39
C VAL A 280 -3.59 5.20 -12.66
N LEU A 281 -2.57 5.37 -13.48
CA LEU A 281 -2.39 4.60 -14.70
C LEU A 281 -1.50 3.39 -14.39
N THR A 282 -2.04 2.19 -14.60
CA THR A 282 -1.31 0.92 -14.44
C THR A 282 -0.88 0.39 -15.81
N ASP A 283 0.27 -0.25 -15.84
CA ASP A 283 0.91 -0.77 -17.05
C ASP A 283 1.44 -2.19 -16.79
N PHE A 284 0.52 -3.18 -16.63
CA PHE A 284 0.84 -4.59 -16.41
C PHE A 284 -0.22 -5.51 -17.02
#